data_509f7872a05843f395cfb3bff0851a02
#
_entry.id   509f7872a05843f395cfb3bff0851a02
#
_cell.length_a   1.000
_cell.length_b   1.000
_cell.length_c   1.000
_cell.angle_alpha   90.00
_cell.angle_beta   90.00
_cell.angle_gamma   90.00
#
_symmetry.space_group_name_H-M   'P 1'
#
loop_
_entity.id
_entity.type
_entity.pdbx_description
1 polymer ?
#
loop_
_entity_poly.entity_id
_entity_poly.type
_entity_poly.pdbx_seq_one_letter_code
_entity_poly.pdbx_strand_id
1 'polypeptide(L)'
;MFPEITITGTPYSRGQQYGSAVPHMIAHSIASYSRLFAYRRGMDWAASQTAALEYLPLLHEVAPDLLEEMRGIAAGAGRELGEILALNVRTELMAGIGNGVIHPDWPAADARNRAAGVPFHLDTPTVSTATPVDDGECTTAAAQPSATATGTSILAQTWDWQGDQRAACLLLRIHTPGEPSILTMTEAGMLAKIGLNSAGLAVALNLLRSHADGQGVGMPVHVLLRKMLQATSFAQARAAADVAPAAGSSCITVASADGDLVSLEITPAGVAEVLPEAGRLAHANHCLDAGTLVGECEIDPALSTTRERLGRAWDLLRATPHLAISDFQAILRDHDGDPRCICRHPDLRLAAVDRAESVCGVVMDLGTRTMYVAAGIPCQVPFTPVQ
;
A
#
# COMPACT_ATOMS: atom_id res chain seq x y z
N MET A 1 12.31 13.85 10.28
CA MET A 1 11.66 14.02 8.97
C MET A 1 12.32 13.06 7.99
N PHE A 2 11.57 12.39 7.11
CA PHE A 2 12.14 11.62 6.01
C PHE A 2 12.83 12.54 5.01
N PRO A 3 13.89 12.11 4.31
CA PRO A 3 14.47 12.87 3.21
C PRO A 3 13.44 13.11 2.12
N GLU A 4 13.46 14.31 1.51
CA GLU A 4 12.58 14.67 0.40
C GLU A 4 13.41 14.70 -0.89
N ILE A 5 12.87 14.12 -1.96
CA ILE A 5 13.49 14.07 -3.29
C ILE A 5 12.48 14.56 -4.31
N THR A 6 12.92 15.43 -5.18
CA THR A 6 12.14 15.93 -6.32
C THR A 6 12.68 15.34 -7.62
N ILE A 7 11.78 14.76 -8.42
CA ILE A 7 12.10 14.20 -9.74
C ILE A 7 11.19 14.80 -10.82
N THR A 8 11.73 14.97 -12.03
CA THR A 8 11.01 15.62 -13.13
C THR A 8 11.42 15.06 -14.50
N GLY A 9 10.59 15.28 -15.51
CA GLY A 9 10.89 14.94 -16.90
C GLY A 9 10.23 13.64 -17.37
N THR A 10 10.88 12.96 -18.34
CA THR A 10 10.37 11.69 -18.88
C THR A 10 10.42 10.58 -17.84
N PRO A 11 9.63 9.50 -17.99
CA PRO A 11 9.63 8.37 -17.04
C PRO A 11 11.02 7.84 -16.72
N TYR A 12 11.82 7.53 -17.73
CA TYR A 12 13.20 7.04 -17.54
C TYR A 12 14.08 8.06 -16.81
N SER A 13 13.99 9.35 -17.19
CA SER A 13 14.77 10.42 -16.56
C SER A 13 14.41 10.61 -15.09
N ARG A 14 13.11 10.57 -14.76
CA ARG A 14 12.65 10.62 -13.36
C ARG A 14 13.22 9.46 -12.55
N GLY A 15 13.11 8.25 -13.10
CA GLY A 15 13.67 7.07 -12.45
C GLY A 15 15.18 7.18 -12.22
N GLN A 16 15.93 7.66 -13.22
CA GLN A 16 17.38 7.85 -13.11
C GLN A 16 17.75 8.87 -12.02
N GLN A 17 17.03 9.99 -11.93
CA GLN A 17 17.19 10.98 -10.87
C GLN A 17 16.92 10.36 -9.49
N TYR A 18 15.83 9.59 -9.36
CA TYR A 18 15.46 8.91 -8.12
C TYR A 18 16.55 7.91 -7.69
N GLY A 19 16.91 6.98 -8.58
CA GLY A 19 17.93 5.97 -8.29
C GLY A 19 19.28 6.59 -7.90
N SER A 20 19.71 7.62 -8.60
CA SER A 20 20.98 8.32 -8.33
C SER A 20 20.98 9.12 -7.03
N ALA A 21 19.81 9.63 -6.61
CA ALA A 21 19.70 10.42 -5.39
C ALA A 21 19.81 9.57 -4.12
N VAL A 22 19.34 8.31 -4.14
CA VAL A 22 19.24 7.46 -2.93
C VAL A 22 19.71 6.01 -3.12
N PRO A 23 20.86 5.76 -3.79
CA PRO A 23 21.29 4.40 -4.09
C PRO A 23 21.52 3.56 -2.81
N HIS A 24 21.98 4.19 -1.73
CA HIS A 24 22.19 3.52 -0.44
C HIS A 24 20.88 3.13 0.25
N MET A 25 19.82 3.94 0.12
CA MET A 25 18.50 3.62 0.68
C MET A 25 17.83 2.50 -0.12
N ILE A 26 18.00 2.47 -1.46
CA ILE A 26 17.56 1.37 -2.32
C ILE A 26 18.30 0.08 -1.93
N ALA A 27 19.62 0.15 -1.70
CA ALA A 27 20.39 -0.98 -1.22
C ALA A 27 19.88 -1.51 0.14
N HIS A 28 19.47 -0.61 1.04
CA HIS A 28 18.85 -0.97 2.31
C HIS A 28 17.51 -1.68 2.12
N SER A 29 16.60 -1.15 1.28
CA SER A 29 15.34 -1.82 0.91
C SER A 29 15.59 -3.24 0.39
N ILE A 30 16.53 -3.40 -0.55
CA ILE A 30 16.91 -4.70 -1.11
C ILE A 30 17.39 -5.66 -0.01
N ALA A 31 18.29 -5.22 0.84
CA ALA A 31 18.85 -6.06 1.92
C ALA A 31 17.76 -6.48 2.93
N SER A 32 16.84 -5.58 3.27
CA SER A 32 15.75 -5.87 4.20
C SER A 32 14.76 -6.87 3.60
N TYR A 33 14.28 -6.62 2.35
CA TYR A 33 13.34 -7.54 1.69
C TYR A 33 13.99 -8.89 1.33
N SER A 34 15.27 -8.93 1.00
CA SER A 34 16.00 -10.19 0.81
C SER A 34 15.95 -11.07 2.07
N ARG A 35 16.18 -10.49 3.25
CA ARG A 35 16.06 -11.21 4.53
C ARG A 35 14.62 -11.65 4.79
N LEU A 36 13.65 -10.78 4.53
CA LEU A 36 12.24 -11.05 4.79
C LEU A 36 11.69 -12.15 3.90
N PHE A 37 12.01 -12.15 2.60
CA PHE A 37 11.59 -13.20 1.65
C PHE A 37 12.25 -14.55 2.01
N ALA A 38 13.55 -14.55 2.35
CA ALA A 38 14.22 -15.76 2.79
C ALA A 38 13.58 -16.34 4.06
N TYR A 39 13.27 -15.49 5.03
CA TYR A 39 12.67 -15.91 6.30
C TYR A 39 11.22 -16.38 6.15
N ARG A 40 10.37 -15.61 5.46
CA ARG A 40 8.92 -15.87 5.40
C ARG A 40 8.51 -16.79 4.27
N ARG A 41 9.29 -16.81 3.17
CA ARG A 41 8.93 -17.53 1.94
C ARG A 41 9.94 -18.59 1.54
N GLY A 42 11.08 -18.69 2.22
CA GLY A 42 12.19 -19.55 1.80
C GLY A 42 12.76 -19.16 0.43
N MET A 43 12.53 -17.93 -0.01
CA MET A 43 12.89 -17.43 -1.33
C MET A 43 14.12 -16.54 -1.21
N ASP A 44 15.21 -16.90 -1.87
CA ASP A 44 16.40 -16.04 -1.93
C ASP A 44 16.16 -14.84 -2.87
N TRP A 45 17.09 -13.89 -2.85
CA TRP A 45 16.94 -12.65 -3.64
C TRP A 45 16.96 -12.90 -5.16
N ALA A 46 17.72 -13.89 -5.63
CA ALA A 46 17.79 -14.24 -7.05
C ALA A 46 16.47 -14.85 -7.54
N ALA A 47 15.87 -15.72 -6.74
CA ALA A 47 14.53 -16.26 -7.00
C ALA A 47 13.46 -15.16 -6.97
N SER A 48 13.55 -14.20 -6.04
CA SER A 48 12.63 -13.07 -5.96
C SER A 48 12.71 -12.17 -7.20
N GLN A 49 13.91 -11.92 -7.74
CA GLN A 49 14.09 -11.19 -8.99
C GLN A 49 13.51 -11.96 -10.19
N THR A 50 13.74 -13.27 -10.25
CA THR A 50 13.19 -14.12 -11.32
C THR A 50 11.66 -14.05 -11.32
N ALA A 51 11.03 -14.22 -10.17
CA ALA A 51 9.57 -14.11 -10.03
C ALA A 51 9.07 -12.69 -10.37
N ALA A 52 9.79 -11.63 -10.00
CA ALA A 52 9.42 -10.27 -10.33
C ALA A 52 9.50 -9.97 -11.84
N LEU A 53 10.41 -10.60 -12.56
CA LEU A 53 10.51 -10.46 -14.03
C LEU A 53 9.30 -11.04 -14.77
N GLU A 54 8.54 -11.95 -14.17
CA GLU A 54 7.30 -12.47 -14.73
C GLU A 54 6.21 -11.40 -14.92
N TYR A 55 6.32 -10.27 -14.18
CA TYR A 55 5.41 -9.14 -14.31
C TYR A 55 5.67 -8.24 -15.53
N LEU A 56 6.80 -8.40 -16.23
CA LEU A 56 7.17 -7.55 -17.37
C LEU A 56 6.13 -7.48 -18.48
N PRO A 57 5.53 -8.59 -18.95
CA PRO A 57 4.52 -8.54 -20.02
C PRO A 57 3.30 -7.71 -19.61
N LEU A 58 2.78 -7.92 -18.38
CA LEU A 58 1.65 -7.17 -17.87
C LEU A 58 2.01 -5.67 -17.72
N LEU A 59 3.14 -5.35 -17.10
CA LEU A 59 3.57 -3.96 -16.88
C LEU A 59 3.80 -3.23 -18.19
N HIS A 60 4.32 -3.91 -19.21
CA HIS A 60 4.48 -3.33 -20.55
C HIS A 60 3.13 -2.96 -21.18
N GLU A 61 2.08 -3.74 -20.92
CA GLU A 61 0.74 -3.51 -21.44
C GLU A 61 -0.01 -2.40 -20.65
N VAL A 62 -0.02 -2.50 -19.32
CA VAL A 62 -0.91 -1.68 -18.47
C VAL A 62 -0.25 -0.45 -17.86
N ALA A 63 1.10 -0.40 -17.79
CA ALA A 63 1.86 0.67 -17.14
C ALA A 63 3.25 0.89 -17.80
N PRO A 64 3.35 1.06 -19.13
CA PRO A 64 4.64 1.14 -19.83
C PRO A 64 5.51 2.28 -19.31
N ASP A 65 4.94 3.44 -18.98
CA ASP A 65 5.66 4.59 -18.44
C ASP A 65 6.25 4.32 -17.06
N LEU A 66 5.52 3.59 -16.20
CA LEU A 66 6.02 3.23 -14.89
C LEU A 66 7.10 2.14 -14.96
N LEU A 67 7.01 1.25 -15.95
CA LEU A 67 8.10 0.30 -16.23
C LEU A 67 9.37 1.03 -16.68
N GLU A 68 9.26 2.05 -17.55
CA GLU A 68 10.41 2.88 -17.96
C GLU A 68 10.97 3.68 -16.77
N GLU A 69 10.12 4.15 -15.84
CA GLU A 69 10.59 4.80 -14.61
C GLU A 69 11.37 3.80 -13.74
N MET A 70 10.90 2.55 -13.59
CA MET A 70 11.63 1.50 -12.88
C MET A 70 12.97 1.13 -13.54
N ARG A 71 13.05 1.13 -14.89
CA ARG A 71 14.33 1.00 -15.63
C ARG A 71 15.29 2.13 -15.30
N GLY A 72 14.77 3.35 -15.23
CA GLY A 72 15.52 4.53 -14.82
C GLY A 72 16.03 4.41 -13.38
N ILE A 73 15.20 3.97 -12.43
CA ILE A 73 15.60 3.74 -11.02
C ILE A 73 16.75 2.73 -10.96
N ALA A 74 16.64 1.62 -11.67
CA ALA A 74 17.67 0.60 -11.74
C ALA A 74 19.00 1.19 -12.25
N ALA A 75 18.96 1.87 -13.40
CA ALA A 75 20.15 2.51 -13.99
C ALA A 75 20.78 3.56 -13.07
N GLY A 76 19.96 4.43 -12.45
CA GLY A 76 20.43 5.49 -11.55
C GLY A 76 21.05 4.97 -10.26
N ALA A 77 20.54 3.86 -9.75
CA ALA A 77 21.04 3.21 -8.52
C ALA A 77 22.17 2.20 -8.78
N GLY A 78 22.52 1.91 -10.04
CA GLY A 78 23.48 0.87 -10.40
C GLY A 78 22.98 -0.53 -10.01
N ARG A 79 21.69 -0.80 -10.23
CA ARG A 79 21.01 -2.04 -9.91
C ARG A 79 20.42 -2.70 -11.14
N GLU A 80 20.13 -3.99 -11.04
CA GLU A 80 19.40 -4.70 -12.09
C GLU A 80 17.89 -4.37 -12.03
N LEU A 81 17.21 -4.39 -13.18
CA LEU A 81 15.77 -4.15 -13.25
C LEU A 81 14.98 -5.13 -12.37
N GLY A 82 15.39 -6.41 -12.32
CA GLY A 82 14.76 -7.43 -11.49
C GLY A 82 14.75 -7.08 -9.99
N GLU A 83 15.78 -6.39 -9.49
CA GLU A 83 15.84 -5.92 -8.10
C GLU A 83 14.78 -4.84 -7.83
N ILE A 84 14.64 -3.88 -8.74
CA ILE A 84 13.63 -2.80 -8.61
C ILE A 84 12.22 -3.33 -8.80
N LEU A 85 12.01 -4.26 -9.74
CA LEU A 85 10.73 -4.95 -9.88
C LEU A 85 10.38 -5.71 -8.59
N ALA A 86 11.32 -6.48 -8.02
CA ALA A 86 11.08 -7.23 -6.77
C ALA A 86 10.64 -6.32 -5.61
N LEU A 87 11.14 -5.09 -5.52
CA LEU A 87 10.66 -4.11 -4.56
C LEU A 87 9.23 -3.65 -4.86
N ASN A 88 8.86 -3.44 -6.12
CA ASN A 88 7.55 -2.93 -6.53
C ASN A 88 6.45 -4.01 -6.55
N VAL A 89 6.82 -5.29 -6.61
CA VAL A 89 5.91 -6.44 -6.51
C VAL A 89 6.07 -7.20 -5.18
N ARG A 90 6.69 -6.57 -4.16
CA ARG A 90 7.01 -7.23 -2.89
C ARG A 90 5.80 -7.78 -2.16
N THR A 91 4.67 -7.09 -2.26
CA THR A 91 3.41 -7.49 -1.61
C THR A 91 2.90 -8.79 -2.22
N GLU A 92 2.95 -8.89 -3.52
CA GLU A 92 2.56 -10.06 -4.30
C GLU A 92 3.51 -11.24 -4.05
N LEU A 93 4.83 -11.00 -4.01
CA LEU A 93 5.81 -12.02 -3.66
C LEU A 93 5.60 -12.55 -2.23
N MET A 94 5.25 -11.67 -1.29
CA MET A 94 4.88 -12.06 0.08
C MET A 94 3.59 -12.87 0.14
N ALA A 95 2.62 -12.61 -0.73
CA ALA A 95 1.38 -13.37 -0.86
C ALA A 95 1.57 -14.77 -1.47
N GLY A 96 2.72 -15.06 -2.06
CA GLY A 96 3.07 -16.39 -2.55
C GLY A 96 3.15 -16.57 -4.06
N ILE A 97 3.16 -15.49 -4.80
CA ILE A 97 3.37 -15.54 -6.26
C ILE A 97 4.83 -15.87 -6.54
N GLY A 98 5.08 -16.84 -7.42
CA GLY A 98 6.44 -17.28 -7.77
C GLY A 98 6.76 -18.72 -7.37
N ASN A 99 5.82 -19.51 -6.86
CA ASN A 99 6.01 -20.94 -6.62
C ASN A 99 5.90 -21.81 -7.87
N GLY A 100 6.21 -21.25 -9.07
CA GLY A 100 6.43 -22.01 -10.29
C GLY A 100 5.18 -22.44 -11.07
N VAL A 101 4.00 -21.92 -10.77
CA VAL A 101 2.80 -22.17 -11.56
C VAL A 101 2.38 -20.88 -12.26
N ILE A 102 3.00 -20.61 -13.41
CA ILE A 102 2.43 -19.68 -14.38
C ILE A 102 1.27 -20.43 -15.03
N HIS A 103 0.04 -19.91 -14.92
CA HIS A 103 -1.06 -20.41 -15.75
C HIS A 103 -0.81 -19.90 -17.18
N PRO A 104 -0.46 -20.78 -18.14
CA PRO A 104 -0.05 -20.35 -19.50
C PRO A 104 -1.15 -19.65 -20.30
N ASP A 105 -2.38 -19.63 -19.80
CA ASP A 105 -3.56 -19.06 -20.46
C ASP A 105 -4.10 -17.77 -19.78
N TRP A 106 -3.32 -17.13 -18.95
CA TRP A 106 -3.67 -15.79 -18.45
C TRP A 106 -3.47 -14.76 -19.57
N PRO A 107 -4.39 -13.96 -19.95
CA PRO A 107 -5.67 -13.45 -19.46
C PRO A 107 -6.93 -14.16 -20.01
N ALA A 108 -6.79 -15.14 -20.92
CA ALA A 108 -7.92 -15.78 -21.58
C ALA A 108 -8.71 -16.71 -20.64
N ALA A 109 -8.09 -17.27 -19.60
CA ALA A 109 -8.75 -18.12 -18.61
C ALA A 109 -9.67 -17.31 -17.68
N ASP A 110 -9.21 -16.12 -17.26
CA ASP A 110 -9.98 -15.22 -16.37
C ASP A 110 -11.23 -14.66 -17.08
N ALA A 111 -11.10 -14.23 -18.33
CA ALA A 111 -12.23 -13.77 -19.14
C ALA A 111 -13.28 -14.88 -19.37
N ARG A 112 -12.86 -16.14 -19.52
CA ARG A 112 -13.76 -17.30 -19.68
C ARG A 112 -14.46 -17.65 -18.37
N ASN A 113 -13.76 -17.59 -17.24
CA ASN A 113 -14.33 -17.92 -15.93
C ASN A 113 -15.34 -16.86 -15.44
N ARG A 114 -15.08 -15.59 -15.67
CA ARG A 114 -16.05 -14.50 -15.43
C ARG A 114 -17.30 -14.63 -16.31
N ALA A 115 -17.14 -14.97 -17.58
CA ALA A 115 -18.25 -15.16 -18.51
C ALA A 115 -19.09 -16.41 -18.21
N ALA A 116 -18.51 -17.43 -17.58
CA ALA A 116 -19.15 -18.71 -17.30
C ALA A 116 -19.78 -18.82 -15.91
N GLY A 117 -19.58 -17.85 -15.01
CA GLY A 117 -20.10 -17.91 -13.61
C GLY A 117 -19.59 -19.12 -12.82
N VAL A 118 -18.42 -19.68 -13.18
CA VAL A 118 -17.86 -20.88 -12.56
C VAL A 118 -17.16 -20.48 -11.27
N PRO A 119 -17.54 -21.01 -10.09
CA PRO A 119 -16.77 -20.81 -8.87
C PRO A 119 -15.40 -21.47 -9.04
N PHE A 120 -14.36 -20.74 -8.72
CA PHE A 120 -12.98 -21.20 -8.78
C PHE A 120 -12.79 -22.32 -7.74
N HIS A 121 -12.64 -23.57 -8.17
CA HIS A 121 -12.25 -24.69 -7.32
C HIS A 121 -10.72 -24.76 -7.29
N LEU A 122 -10.15 -24.44 -6.15
CA LEU A 122 -8.74 -24.64 -5.86
C LEU A 122 -8.52 -26.09 -5.41
N ASP A 123 -7.75 -26.86 -6.18
CA ASP A 123 -7.03 -27.99 -5.61
C ASP A 123 -5.94 -27.39 -4.71
N THR A 124 -6.17 -27.45 -3.42
CA THR A 124 -5.29 -26.91 -2.38
C THR A 124 -3.91 -27.54 -2.46
N PRO A 125 -2.83 -26.78 -2.80
CA PRO A 125 -1.50 -27.24 -2.45
C PRO A 125 -1.42 -27.21 -0.92
N THR A 126 -0.86 -28.23 -0.32
CA THR A 126 -0.60 -28.34 1.12
C THR A 126 0.14 -27.08 1.59
N VAL A 127 -0.58 -26.19 2.25
CA VAL A 127 -0.04 -25.01 2.90
C VAL A 127 1.02 -25.50 3.90
N SER A 128 2.25 -25.05 3.70
CA SER A 128 3.30 -25.16 4.71
C SER A 128 2.76 -24.65 6.03
N THR A 129 2.89 -25.43 7.10
CA THR A 129 2.59 -25.04 8.49
C THR A 129 3.66 -24.06 9.01
N ALA A 130 3.96 -23.01 8.23
CA ALA A 130 4.76 -21.91 8.72
C ALA A 130 3.97 -21.19 9.81
N THR A 131 4.60 -20.95 10.94
CA THR A 131 4.05 -20.21 12.08
C THR A 131 3.41 -18.94 11.56
N PRO A 132 2.14 -18.64 11.89
CA PRO A 132 1.51 -17.42 11.47
C PRO A 132 2.33 -16.23 11.98
N VAL A 133 2.83 -15.41 11.09
CA VAL A 133 3.64 -14.24 11.41
C VAL A 133 2.78 -13.00 11.27
N ASP A 134 2.95 -12.07 12.21
CA ASP A 134 2.38 -10.74 12.15
C ASP A 134 2.94 -10.00 10.92
N ASP A 135 2.17 -9.93 9.84
CA ASP A 135 2.61 -9.44 8.52
C ASP A 135 2.55 -7.92 8.36
N GLY A 136 2.62 -7.20 9.46
CA GLY A 136 2.44 -5.75 9.45
C GLY A 136 0.96 -5.38 9.32
N GLU A 137 0.58 -4.34 10.03
CA GLU A 137 -0.79 -3.87 10.10
C GLU A 137 -0.82 -2.37 9.81
N CYS A 138 -1.95 -1.88 9.32
CA CYS A 138 -2.16 -0.46 9.02
C CYS A 138 -3.54 -0.06 9.54
N THR A 139 -3.71 1.18 9.94
CA THR A 139 -5.03 1.73 10.23
C THR A 139 -5.23 3.00 9.43
N THR A 140 -6.33 3.03 8.66
CA THR A 140 -6.75 4.20 7.89
C THR A 140 -7.96 4.83 8.55
N ALA A 141 -7.97 6.16 8.61
CA ALA A 141 -9.09 6.98 9.08
C ALA A 141 -9.29 8.14 8.10
N ALA A 142 -10.54 8.41 7.71
CA ALA A 142 -10.85 9.47 6.75
C ALA A 142 -12.18 10.16 7.08
N ALA A 143 -12.31 11.40 6.63
CA ALA A 143 -13.56 12.14 6.71
C ALA A 143 -13.76 13.05 5.52
N GLN A 144 -15.03 13.14 5.09
CA GLN A 144 -15.53 14.06 4.07
C GLN A 144 -15.67 15.48 4.63
N PRO A 145 -15.78 16.53 3.80
CA PRO A 145 -15.89 17.93 4.25
C PRO A 145 -16.98 18.18 5.28
N SER A 146 -18.11 17.47 5.21
CA SER A 146 -19.23 17.60 6.15
C SER A 146 -18.91 17.14 7.58
N ALA A 147 -17.87 16.30 7.75
CA ALA A 147 -17.47 15.74 9.03
C ALA A 147 -16.13 16.31 9.56
N THR A 148 -15.58 17.33 8.89
CA THR A 148 -14.32 17.99 9.29
C THR A 148 -14.52 19.43 9.72
N ALA A 149 -13.68 19.91 10.62
CA ALA A 149 -13.69 21.30 11.06
C ALA A 149 -13.13 22.27 10.01
N THR A 150 -12.29 21.77 9.11
CA THR A 150 -11.72 22.55 8.00
C THR A 150 -12.67 22.69 6.81
N GLY A 151 -13.73 21.88 6.74
CA GLY A 151 -14.61 21.81 5.57
C GLY A 151 -13.92 21.21 4.35
N THR A 152 -12.85 20.42 4.56
CA THR A 152 -12.06 19.75 3.52
C THR A 152 -11.99 18.25 3.80
N SER A 153 -11.78 17.43 2.77
CA SER A 153 -11.54 15.99 2.97
C SER A 153 -10.19 15.77 3.64
N ILE A 154 -10.16 14.87 4.62
CA ILE A 154 -8.95 14.45 5.33
C ILE A 154 -8.81 12.93 5.22
N LEU A 155 -7.61 12.47 4.85
CA LEU A 155 -7.24 11.05 4.82
C LEU A 155 -5.99 10.84 5.68
N ALA A 156 -6.03 9.89 6.60
CA ALA A 156 -4.95 9.61 7.53
C ALA A 156 -4.66 8.10 7.61
N GLN A 157 -3.39 7.75 7.87
CA GLN A 157 -2.96 6.37 8.00
C GLN A 157 -1.75 6.22 8.92
N THR A 158 -1.72 5.15 9.78
CA THR A 158 -0.47 4.55 10.24
C THR A 158 -0.03 3.48 9.26
N TRP A 159 1.25 3.45 8.93
CA TRP A 159 1.85 2.32 8.24
C TRP A 159 2.72 1.54 9.21
N ASP A 160 2.30 0.31 9.51
CA ASP A 160 2.96 -0.57 10.45
C ASP A 160 3.68 -1.67 9.70
N TRP A 161 4.99 -1.77 9.90
CA TRP A 161 5.87 -2.72 9.21
C TRP A 161 7.12 -3.01 10.02
N GLN A 162 8.08 -3.70 9.41
CA GLN A 162 9.41 -3.89 9.99
C GLN A 162 10.07 -2.54 10.29
N GLY A 163 10.47 -2.29 11.53
CA GLY A 163 11.01 -0.99 11.96
C GLY A 163 12.29 -0.55 11.24
N ASP A 164 13.09 -1.50 10.72
CA ASP A 164 14.29 -1.20 9.95
C ASP A 164 13.98 -0.53 8.60
N GLN A 165 12.77 -0.71 8.05
CA GLN A 165 12.33 -0.03 6.82
C GLN A 165 12.23 1.49 6.97
N ARG A 166 12.19 2.01 8.20
CA ARG A 166 12.23 3.46 8.41
C ARG A 166 13.47 4.11 7.77
N ALA A 167 14.59 3.42 7.74
CA ALA A 167 15.82 3.90 7.10
C ALA A 167 15.73 3.96 5.57
N ALA A 168 14.76 3.30 4.96
CA ALA A 168 14.49 3.33 3.52
C ALA A 168 13.34 4.29 3.15
N CYS A 169 12.63 4.88 4.13
CA CYS A 169 11.51 5.77 3.83
C CYS A 169 11.97 7.14 3.35
N LEU A 170 11.25 7.68 2.38
CA LEU A 170 11.45 9.00 1.82
C LEU A 170 10.13 9.64 1.38
N LEU A 171 10.16 10.96 1.17
CA LEU A 171 9.12 11.72 0.50
C LEU A 171 9.55 11.94 -0.94
N LEU A 172 8.75 11.46 -1.88
CA LEU A 172 9.02 11.58 -3.30
C LEU A 172 8.04 12.60 -3.92
N ARG A 173 8.58 13.68 -4.43
CA ARG A 173 7.86 14.71 -5.19
C ARG A 173 8.10 14.48 -6.66
N ILE A 174 7.01 14.33 -7.42
CA ILE A 174 7.07 13.95 -8.83
C ILE A 174 6.40 15.05 -9.65
N HIS A 175 7.10 15.59 -10.61
CA HIS A 175 6.58 16.56 -11.56
C HIS A 175 6.68 16.01 -12.98
N THR A 176 5.52 15.79 -13.60
CA THR A 176 5.40 15.43 -15.01
C THR A 176 4.73 16.59 -15.75
N PRO A 177 5.32 17.13 -16.82
CA PRO A 177 4.68 18.19 -17.58
C PRO A 177 3.28 17.79 -18.08
N GLY A 178 2.28 18.61 -17.76
CA GLY A 178 0.89 18.36 -18.16
C GLY A 178 0.08 17.39 -17.29
N GLU A 179 0.71 16.83 -16.24
CA GLU A 179 0.05 15.94 -15.27
C GLU A 179 0.02 16.57 -13.87
N PRO A 180 -0.85 16.10 -12.96
CA PRO A 180 -0.79 16.51 -11.56
C PRO A 180 0.56 16.18 -10.94
N SER A 181 1.12 17.11 -10.16
CA SER A 181 2.29 16.81 -9.33
C SER A 181 1.87 15.91 -8.17
N ILE A 182 2.76 14.98 -7.80
CA ILE A 182 2.50 13.98 -6.76
C ILE A 182 3.47 14.21 -5.60
N LEU A 183 2.97 14.08 -4.38
CA LEU A 183 3.77 13.92 -3.16
C LEU A 183 3.39 12.60 -2.52
N THR A 184 4.35 11.67 -2.41
CA THR A 184 4.11 10.36 -1.79
C THR A 184 5.20 10.01 -0.78
N MET A 185 4.80 9.51 0.38
CA MET A 185 5.68 8.77 1.28
C MET A 185 5.83 7.36 0.73
N THR A 186 7.06 6.92 0.52
CA THR A 186 7.35 5.59 -0.04
C THR A 186 8.67 5.03 0.50
N GLU A 187 8.92 3.76 0.20
CA GLU A 187 10.21 3.11 0.45
C GLU A 187 11.11 3.26 -0.77
N ALA A 188 12.40 3.45 -0.55
CA ALA A 188 13.37 3.66 -1.62
C ALA A 188 13.38 2.50 -2.63
N GLY A 189 13.25 2.85 -3.91
CA GLY A 189 13.11 1.92 -5.03
C GLY A 189 11.66 1.60 -5.44
N MET A 190 10.66 2.01 -4.63
CA MET A 190 9.25 1.84 -4.97
C MET A 190 8.66 3.10 -5.59
N LEU A 191 7.65 2.92 -6.46
CA LEU A 191 7.03 4.00 -7.24
C LEU A 191 6.15 4.93 -6.40
N ALA A 192 5.38 4.37 -5.47
CA ALA A 192 4.49 5.12 -4.57
C ALA A 192 3.95 4.22 -3.44
N LYS A 193 3.42 4.85 -2.38
CA LYS A 193 2.72 4.16 -1.29
C LYS A 193 1.54 4.98 -0.75
N ILE A 194 1.77 5.93 0.14
CA ILE A 194 0.76 6.82 0.72
C ILE A 194 1.01 8.20 0.15
N GLY A 195 0.01 8.85 -0.42
CA GLY A 195 0.28 10.13 -1.05
C GLY A 195 -0.95 10.89 -1.48
N LEU A 196 -0.67 12.11 -1.98
CA LEU A 196 -1.64 13.00 -2.57
C LEU A 196 -1.09 13.63 -3.85
N ASN A 197 -1.98 14.20 -4.66
CA ASN A 197 -1.59 14.93 -5.86
C ASN A 197 -2.19 16.35 -5.90
N SER A 198 -1.69 17.17 -6.82
CA SER A 198 -2.14 18.55 -6.98
C SER A 198 -3.57 18.68 -7.53
N ALA A 199 -4.13 17.64 -8.14
CA ALA A 199 -5.54 17.58 -8.51
C ALA A 199 -6.47 17.38 -7.30
N GLY A 200 -5.92 17.08 -6.12
CA GLY A 200 -6.68 16.92 -4.89
C GLY A 200 -7.13 15.50 -4.61
N LEU A 201 -6.45 14.53 -5.17
CA LEU A 201 -6.65 13.12 -4.84
C LEU A 201 -5.63 12.68 -3.79
N ALA A 202 -6.02 11.74 -2.93
CA ALA A 202 -5.12 11.07 -2.01
C ALA A 202 -5.43 9.58 -1.93
N VAL A 203 -4.39 8.78 -1.63
CA VAL A 203 -4.48 7.33 -1.44
C VAL A 203 -3.81 6.89 -0.16
N ALA A 204 -4.38 5.87 0.48
CA ALA A 204 -3.82 5.13 1.60
C ALA A 204 -3.97 3.63 1.35
N LEU A 205 -3.11 2.79 1.94
CA LEU A 205 -3.03 1.36 1.66
C LEU A 205 -3.11 0.53 2.94
N ASN A 206 -4.07 -0.38 3.03
CA ASN A 206 -4.11 -1.46 4.02
C ASN A 206 -3.89 -2.81 3.32
N LEU A 207 -3.02 -3.65 3.87
CA LEU A 207 -2.86 -5.02 3.38
C LEU A 207 -4.09 -5.84 3.76
N LEU A 208 -4.60 -6.60 2.80
CA LEU A 208 -5.62 -7.64 3.00
C LEU A 208 -5.07 -9.01 2.64
N ARG A 209 -5.80 -10.05 2.98
CA ARG A 209 -5.48 -11.43 2.60
C ARG A 209 -6.73 -12.18 2.22
N SER A 210 -6.63 -12.95 1.15
CA SER A 210 -7.66 -13.88 0.73
C SER A 210 -7.06 -15.21 0.28
N HIS A 211 -7.88 -16.25 0.25
CA HIS A 211 -7.47 -17.56 -0.28
C HIS A 211 -7.15 -17.53 -1.79
N ALA A 212 -7.51 -16.47 -2.48
CA ALA A 212 -7.21 -16.27 -3.89
C ALA A 212 -5.84 -15.62 -4.14
N ASP A 213 -5.14 -15.15 -3.09
CA ASP A 213 -3.84 -14.48 -3.23
C ASP A 213 -2.79 -15.46 -3.74
N GLY A 214 -1.86 -14.96 -4.57
CA GLY A 214 -0.74 -15.74 -5.04
C GLY A 214 -1.03 -16.71 -6.19
N GLN A 215 -2.21 -16.64 -6.81
CA GLN A 215 -2.61 -17.58 -7.88
C GLN A 215 -2.09 -17.19 -9.26
N GLY A 216 -1.34 -16.13 -9.40
CA GLY A 216 -0.78 -15.72 -10.69
C GLY A 216 -0.27 -14.28 -10.70
N VAL A 217 0.15 -13.82 -11.87
CA VAL A 217 0.56 -12.43 -12.09
C VAL A 217 -0.67 -11.54 -12.25
N GLY A 218 -0.69 -10.40 -11.58
CA GLY A 218 -1.76 -9.41 -11.68
C GLY A 218 -1.22 -8.01 -11.42
N MET A 219 -2.09 -7.00 -11.34
CA MET A 219 -1.71 -5.61 -11.07
C MET A 219 -1.00 -5.50 -9.72
N PRO A 220 0.29 -5.10 -9.70
CA PRO A 220 1.00 -4.88 -8.45
C PRO A 220 0.45 -3.65 -7.71
N VAL A 221 0.29 -3.77 -6.39
CA VAL A 221 -0.34 -2.71 -5.59
C VAL A 221 0.43 -1.39 -5.65
N HIS A 222 1.77 -1.40 -5.66
CA HIS A 222 2.57 -0.16 -5.73
C HIS A 222 2.49 0.52 -7.12
N VAL A 223 2.30 -0.25 -8.18
CA VAL A 223 2.01 0.28 -9.52
C VAL A 223 0.60 0.89 -9.55
N LEU A 224 -0.39 0.20 -8.98
CA LEU A 224 -1.77 0.69 -8.89
C LEU A 224 -1.85 2.01 -8.09
N LEU A 225 -1.22 2.09 -6.92
CA LEU A 225 -1.14 3.31 -6.11
C LEU A 225 -0.57 4.49 -6.91
N ARG A 226 0.50 4.25 -7.68
CA ARG A 226 1.08 5.29 -8.53
C ARG A 226 0.13 5.70 -9.65
N LYS A 227 -0.57 4.77 -10.31
CA LYS A 227 -1.60 5.07 -11.32
C LYS A 227 -2.74 5.90 -10.75
N MET A 228 -3.22 5.57 -9.54
CA MET A 228 -4.26 6.35 -8.86
C MET A 228 -3.78 7.78 -8.55
N LEU A 229 -2.52 7.95 -8.13
CA LEU A 229 -1.94 9.27 -7.87
C LEU A 229 -1.66 10.08 -9.15
N GLN A 230 -1.58 9.45 -10.32
CA GLN A 230 -1.49 10.15 -11.62
C GLN A 230 -2.85 10.62 -12.14
N ALA A 231 -3.95 10.13 -11.57
CA ALA A 231 -5.29 10.50 -12.00
C ALA A 231 -5.60 11.99 -11.78
N THR A 232 -6.43 12.56 -12.65
CA THR A 232 -6.90 13.95 -12.58
C THR A 232 -8.27 14.07 -11.95
N SER A 233 -8.97 12.96 -11.71
CA SER A 233 -10.30 12.92 -11.07
C SER A 233 -10.47 11.65 -10.23
N PHE A 234 -11.39 11.72 -9.27
CA PHE A 234 -11.76 10.55 -8.44
C PHE A 234 -12.21 9.36 -9.29
N ALA A 235 -13.02 9.59 -10.31
CA ALA A 235 -13.51 8.55 -11.20
C ALA A 235 -12.35 7.84 -11.94
N GLN A 236 -11.32 8.57 -12.38
CA GLN A 236 -10.13 7.98 -12.99
C GLN A 236 -9.31 7.18 -11.98
N ALA A 237 -9.13 7.71 -10.76
CA ALA A 237 -8.41 6.98 -9.71
C ALA A 237 -9.12 5.65 -9.36
N ARG A 238 -10.45 5.69 -9.20
CA ARG A 238 -11.27 4.50 -8.94
C ARG A 238 -11.18 3.50 -10.09
N ALA A 239 -11.32 3.96 -11.34
CA ALA A 239 -11.27 3.09 -12.52
C ALA A 239 -9.90 2.40 -12.72
N ALA A 240 -8.82 2.94 -12.15
CA ALA A 240 -7.51 2.30 -12.20
C ALA A 240 -7.49 0.91 -11.53
N ALA A 241 -8.37 0.66 -10.57
CA ALA A 241 -8.51 -0.64 -9.92
C ALA A 241 -9.08 -1.74 -10.84
N ASP A 242 -9.75 -1.35 -11.94
CA ASP A 242 -10.37 -2.28 -12.88
C ASP A 242 -9.52 -2.52 -14.14
N VAL A 243 -8.33 -1.92 -14.24
CA VAL A 243 -7.47 -2.02 -15.44
C VAL A 243 -6.93 -3.44 -15.65
N ALA A 244 -6.59 -4.11 -14.57
CA ALA A 244 -6.18 -5.53 -14.59
C ALA A 244 -6.50 -6.17 -13.24
N PRO A 245 -6.75 -7.49 -13.19
CA PRO A 245 -6.93 -8.19 -11.91
C PRO A 245 -5.72 -8.02 -11.00
N ALA A 246 -5.96 -7.95 -9.69
CA ALA A 246 -4.89 -7.93 -8.71
C ALA A 246 -4.28 -9.34 -8.54
N ALA A 247 -3.01 -9.41 -8.17
CA ALA A 247 -2.35 -10.65 -7.82
C ALA A 247 -2.46 -11.01 -6.33
N GLY A 248 -2.66 -10.00 -5.50
CA GLY A 248 -2.85 -10.12 -4.06
C GLY A 248 -3.90 -9.15 -3.55
N SER A 249 -4.42 -9.41 -2.36
CA SER A 249 -5.49 -8.62 -1.77
C SER A 249 -4.94 -7.37 -1.05
N SER A 250 -5.64 -6.25 -1.22
CA SER A 250 -5.34 -4.98 -0.56
C SER A 250 -6.58 -4.10 -0.48
N CYS A 251 -6.60 -3.17 0.46
CA CYS A 251 -7.58 -2.10 0.49
C CYS A 251 -6.87 -0.78 0.19
N ILE A 252 -7.33 -0.06 -0.83
CA ILE A 252 -6.87 1.28 -1.15
C ILE A 252 -8.01 2.26 -0.85
N THR A 253 -7.80 3.11 0.15
CA THR A 253 -8.71 4.21 0.41
C THR A 253 -8.35 5.37 -0.51
N VAL A 254 -9.32 5.83 -1.30
CA VAL A 254 -9.20 6.98 -2.20
C VAL A 254 -10.10 8.10 -1.69
N ALA A 255 -9.56 9.32 -1.61
CA ALA A 255 -10.29 10.51 -1.24
C ALA A 255 -10.03 11.63 -2.24
N SER A 256 -11.03 12.51 -2.45
CA SER A 256 -10.90 13.72 -3.26
C SER A 256 -11.15 14.98 -2.44
N ALA A 257 -10.57 16.10 -2.88
CA ALA A 257 -10.85 17.42 -2.31
C ALA A 257 -12.33 17.84 -2.48
N ASP A 258 -13.01 17.30 -3.50
CA ASP A 258 -14.43 17.57 -3.79
C ASP A 258 -15.37 16.80 -2.86
N GLY A 259 -14.84 15.91 -2.01
CA GLY A 259 -15.60 15.19 -0.99
C GLY A 259 -15.90 13.73 -1.32
N ASP A 260 -15.44 13.21 -2.45
CA ASP A 260 -15.54 11.76 -2.71
C ASP A 260 -14.61 10.98 -1.79
N LEU A 261 -15.09 9.83 -1.31
CA LEU A 261 -14.37 8.97 -0.38
C LEU A 261 -14.85 7.53 -0.53
N VAL A 262 -13.92 6.60 -0.71
CA VAL A 262 -14.19 5.15 -0.78
C VAL A 262 -12.97 4.36 -0.33
N SER A 263 -13.18 3.23 0.29
CA SER A 263 -12.17 2.19 0.41
C SER A 263 -12.47 1.09 -0.59
N LEU A 264 -11.52 0.83 -1.48
CA LEU A 264 -11.58 -0.22 -2.51
C LEU A 264 -10.90 -1.47 -1.95
N GLU A 265 -11.66 -2.48 -1.61
CA GLU A 265 -11.15 -3.80 -1.26
C GLU A 265 -10.92 -4.58 -2.56
N ILE A 266 -9.67 -4.64 -2.95
CA ILE A 266 -9.20 -5.18 -4.22
C ILE A 266 -8.65 -6.58 -3.96
N THR A 267 -9.19 -7.57 -4.67
CA THR A 267 -8.79 -8.97 -4.57
C THR A 267 -8.58 -9.56 -5.97
N PRO A 268 -7.94 -10.73 -6.11
CA PRO A 268 -7.85 -11.39 -7.40
C PRO A 268 -9.20 -11.70 -8.05
N ALA A 269 -10.30 -11.79 -7.28
CA ALA A 269 -11.65 -12.06 -7.80
C ALA A 269 -12.42 -10.79 -8.18
N GLY A 270 -11.97 -9.61 -7.78
CA GLY A 270 -12.64 -8.34 -8.11
C GLY A 270 -12.44 -7.26 -7.06
N VAL A 271 -13.22 -6.20 -7.19
CA VAL A 271 -13.16 -5.01 -6.35
C VAL A 271 -14.51 -4.79 -5.68
N ALA A 272 -14.50 -4.65 -4.35
CA ALA A 272 -15.66 -4.20 -3.57
C ALA A 272 -15.43 -2.79 -3.02
N GLU A 273 -16.50 -2.07 -2.74
CA GLU A 273 -16.47 -0.68 -2.29
C GLU A 273 -17.04 -0.55 -0.89
N VAL A 274 -16.23 -0.08 0.05
CA VAL A 274 -16.67 0.32 1.37
C VAL A 274 -16.91 1.82 1.37
N LEU A 275 -18.18 2.23 1.54
CA LEU A 275 -18.58 3.63 1.49
C LEU A 275 -18.51 4.29 2.87
N PRO A 276 -18.37 5.63 2.94
CA PRO A 276 -18.35 6.36 4.19
C PRO A 276 -19.72 6.29 4.91
N GLU A 277 -19.70 6.20 6.23
CA GLU A 277 -20.86 6.29 7.11
C GLU A 277 -20.90 7.68 7.77
N ALA A 278 -21.96 8.43 7.58
CA ALA A 278 -22.09 9.81 8.09
C ALA A 278 -20.85 10.69 7.79
N GLY A 279 -20.30 10.57 6.58
CA GLY A 279 -19.14 11.32 6.14
C GLY A 279 -17.79 10.85 6.71
N ARG A 280 -17.72 9.67 7.33
CA ARG A 280 -16.51 9.11 7.94
C ARG A 280 -16.22 7.72 7.40
N LEU A 281 -14.97 7.32 7.37
CA LEU A 281 -14.54 6.00 6.96
C LEU A 281 -13.31 5.58 7.76
N ALA A 282 -13.29 4.32 8.19
CA ALA A 282 -12.10 3.67 8.75
C ALA A 282 -11.89 2.31 8.09
N HIS A 283 -10.64 1.90 7.96
CA HIS A 283 -10.25 0.58 7.50
C HIS A 283 -9.02 0.06 8.23
N ALA A 284 -8.93 -1.25 8.38
CA ALA A 284 -7.75 -1.91 8.94
C ALA A 284 -7.29 -3.04 8.01
N ASN A 285 -7.00 -4.25 8.50
CA ASN A 285 -6.40 -5.32 7.70
C ASN A 285 -7.30 -6.57 7.62
N HIS A 286 -8.60 -6.37 7.48
CA HIS A 286 -9.57 -7.43 7.19
C HIS A 286 -10.65 -6.90 6.24
N CYS A 287 -11.25 -7.79 5.47
CA CYS A 287 -12.30 -7.43 4.54
C CYS A 287 -13.57 -7.01 5.29
N LEU A 288 -14.21 -5.96 4.82
CA LEU A 288 -15.52 -5.51 5.28
C LEU A 288 -16.63 -5.91 4.32
N ASP A 289 -16.34 -6.00 3.03
CA ASP A 289 -17.32 -6.37 1.99
C ASP A 289 -16.81 -7.43 1.01
N ALA A 290 -15.58 -7.36 0.55
CA ALA A 290 -15.02 -8.30 -0.44
C ALA A 290 -14.93 -9.75 0.05
N GLY A 291 -15.11 -10.01 1.34
CA GLY A 291 -15.20 -11.36 1.91
C GLY A 291 -16.29 -12.22 1.25
N THR A 292 -17.31 -11.60 0.67
CA THR A 292 -18.35 -12.27 -0.12
C THR A 292 -17.85 -12.71 -1.52
N LEU A 293 -16.76 -12.10 -2.02
CA LEU A 293 -16.24 -12.37 -3.36
C LEU A 293 -15.27 -13.55 -3.40
N VAL A 294 -14.43 -13.74 -2.37
CA VAL A 294 -13.31 -14.70 -2.41
C VAL A 294 -13.09 -15.51 -1.11
N GLY A 295 -13.89 -15.30 -0.08
CA GLY A 295 -13.58 -15.86 1.24
C GLY A 295 -12.34 -15.21 1.87
N GLU A 296 -12.53 -14.51 2.95
CA GLU A 296 -11.45 -13.93 3.75
C GLU A 296 -10.60 -15.05 4.36
N CYS A 297 -9.28 -14.87 4.41
CA CYS A 297 -8.42 -15.74 5.22
C CYS A 297 -8.79 -15.58 6.69
N GLU A 298 -8.87 -16.68 7.42
CA GLU A 298 -9.08 -16.64 8.87
C GLU A 298 -7.98 -15.79 9.52
N ILE A 299 -8.42 -14.81 10.30
CA ILE A 299 -7.53 -13.93 11.07
C ILE A 299 -7.46 -14.51 12.48
N ASP A 300 -6.28 -15.00 12.87
CA ASP A 300 -6.04 -15.43 14.24
C ASP A 300 -6.02 -14.21 15.17
N PRO A 301 -6.98 -14.10 16.11
CA PRO A 301 -7.02 -12.98 17.06
C PRO A 301 -5.78 -12.90 17.96
N ALA A 302 -5.05 -14.00 18.13
CA ALA A 302 -3.79 -13.99 18.89
C ALA A 302 -2.65 -13.28 18.14
N LEU A 303 -2.77 -13.11 16.82
CA LEU A 303 -1.74 -12.57 15.95
C LEU A 303 -2.08 -11.18 15.40
N SER A 304 -3.36 -10.86 15.23
CA SER A 304 -3.80 -9.59 14.66
C SER A 304 -4.86 -8.93 15.54
N THR A 305 -4.76 -7.62 15.70
CA THR A 305 -5.72 -6.75 16.38
C THR A 305 -6.53 -5.90 15.39
N THR A 306 -6.67 -6.38 14.17
CA THR A 306 -7.28 -5.61 13.09
C THR A 306 -8.72 -5.19 13.40
N ARG A 307 -9.52 -6.06 14.06
CA ARG A 307 -10.91 -5.76 14.41
C ARG A 307 -11.01 -4.75 15.56
N GLU A 308 -10.15 -4.90 16.56
CA GLU A 308 -10.05 -3.99 17.70
C GLU A 308 -9.61 -2.60 17.25
N ARG A 309 -8.58 -2.51 16.39
CA ARG A 309 -8.10 -1.25 15.83
C ARG A 309 -9.16 -0.56 14.96
N LEU A 310 -9.90 -1.32 14.16
CA LEU A 310 -11.01 -0.76 13.39
C LEU A 310 -12.11 -0.21 14.29
N GLY A 311 -12.54 -0.97 15.31
CA GLY A 311 -13.54 -0.52 16.28
C GLY A 311 -13.07 0.76 16.99
N ARG A 312 -11.83 0.78 17.47
CA ARG A 312 -11.24 1.94 18.12
C ARG A 312 -11.14 3.17 17.19
N ALA A 313 -10.75 3.00 15.93
CA ALA A 313 -10.73 4.09 14.95
C ALA A 313 -12.14 4.68 14.74
N TRP A 314 -13.16 3.84 14.67
CA TRP A 314 -14.56 4.28 14.59
C TRP A 314 -15.02 5.05 15.83
N ASP A 315 -14.68 4.59 17.03
CA ASP A 315 -15.02 5.28 18.28
C ASP A 315 -14.42 6.68 18.29
N LEU A 316 -13.15 6.81 17.91
CA LEU A 316 -12.45 8.09 17.87
C LEU A 316 -12.98 9.02 16.76
N LEU A 317 -13.30 8.49 15.57
CA LEU A 317 -13.91 9.26 14.48
C LEU A 317 -15.31 9.79 14.85
N ARG A 318 -16.05 9.08 15.69
CA ARG A 318 -17.40 9.47 16.15
C ARG A 318 -17.37 10.36 17.38
N ALA A 319 -16.22 10.51 18.05
CA ALA A 319 -16.11 11.26 19.30
C ALA A 319 -16.42 12.75 19.17
N THR A 320 -16.19 13.33 17.97
CA THR A 320 -16.50 14.73 17.68
C THR A 320 -17.33 14.86 16.41
N PRO A 321 -18.26 15.86 16.33
CA PRO A 321 -19.05 16.09 15.12
C PRO A 321 -18.21 16.56 13.94
N HIS A 322 -17.18 17.38 14.20
CA HIS A 322 -16.30 17.95 13.17
C HIS A 322 -14.84 17.77 13.57
N LEU A 323 -14.15 16.89 12.85
CA LEU A 323 -12.77 16.47 13.13
C LEU A 323 -11.77 17.51 12.60
N ALA A 324 -10.83 17.95 13.44
CA ALA A 324 -9.69 18.75 13.05
C ALA A 324 -8.49 17.86 12.65
N ILE A 325 -7.46 18.45 12.02
CA ILE A 325 -6.18 17.74 11.74
C ILE A 325 -5.58 17.14 13.01
N SER A 326 -5.66 17.86 14.13
CA SER A 326 -5.19 17.39 15.45
C SER A 326 -5.91 16.14 15.95
N ASP A 327 -7.19 15.96 15.61
CA ASP A 327 -7.94 14.76 15.99
C ASP A 327 -7.45 13.55 15.22
N PHE A 328 -7.18 13.69 13.93
CA PHE A 328 -6.55 12.63 13.13
C PHE A 328 -5.15 12.29 13.64
N GLN A 329 -4.34 13.30 14.02
CA GLN A 329 -3.05 13.06 14.65
C GLN A 329 -3.20 12.34 16.00
N ALA A 330 -4.25 12.63 16.78
CA ALA A 330 -4.55 11.93 18.01
C ALA A 330 -5.00 10.49 17.77
N ILE A 331 -5.84 10.24 16.76
CA ILE A 331 -6.22 8.87 16.33
C ILE A 331 -4.97 8.06 16.01
N LEU A 332 -4.04 8.61 15.21
CA LEU A 332 -2.81 7.90 14.84
C LEU A 332 -1.81 7.73 16.01
N ARG A 333 -2.07 8.35 17.16
CA ARG A 333 -1.29 8.20 18.41
C ARG A 333 -1.99 7.35 19.47
N ASP A 334 -3.13 6.77 19.16
CA ASP A 334 -3.92 6.02 20.13
C ASP A 334 -3.23 4.71 20.54
N HIS A 335 -3.24 4.41 21.83
CA HIS A 335 -2.56 3.26 22.45
C HIS A 335 -3.52 2.25 23.07
N ASP A 336 -4.81 2.36 22.82
CA ASP A 336 -5.74 1.33 23.30
C ASP A 336 -5.43 -0.02 22.65
N GLY A 337 -5.05 -1.01 23.47
CA GLY A 337 -4.55 -2.31 23.00
C GLY A 337 -3.02 -2.43 22.81
N ASP A 338 -2.21 -1.51 23.42
CA ASP A 338 -0.73 -1.55 23.36
C ASP A 338 -0.17 -2.98 23.68
N PRO A 339 0.85 -3.47 22.93
CA PRO A 339 1.65 -2.81 21.89
C PRO A 339 1.06 -2.87 20.48
N ARG A 340 -0.05 -3.58 20.25
CA ARG A 340 -0.66 -3.83 18.94
C ARG A 340 -1.89 -2.93 18.69
N CYS A 341 -1.76 -1.67 19.03
CA CYS A 341 -2.77 -0.60 18.87
C CYS A 341 -2.63 0.13 17.54
N ILE A 342 -3.38 1.23 17.35
CA ILE A 342 -3.26 2.08 16.15
C ILE A 342 -1.86 2.69 16.06
N CYS A 343 -1.32 3.21 17.18
CA CYS A 343 0.08 3.64 17.28
C CYS A 343 0.93 2.45 17.74
N ARG A 344 1.29 1.58 16.80
CA ARG A 344 1.92 0.31 17.10
C ARG A 344 3.34 0.44 17.61
N HIS A 345 3.65 -0.24 18.70
CA HIS A 345 4.98 -0.37 19.27
C HIS A 345 5.55 -1.78 19.02
N PRO A 346 6.89 -1.93 18.89
CA PRO A 346 7.48 -3.25 18.69
C PRO A 346 7.24 -4.14 19.90
N ASP A 347 6.65 -5.30 19.69
CA ASP A 347 6.50 -6.31 20.75
C ASP A 347 7.82 -6.99 21.02
N LEU A 348 8.51 -6.60 22.10
CA LEU A 348 9.83 -7.11 22.45
C LEU A 348 9.84 -8.58 22.86
N ARG A 349 8.68 -9.21 23.04
CA ARG A 349 8.54 -10.65 23.29
C ARG A 349 8.77 -11.48 22.03
N LEU A 350 8.57 -10.87 20.84
CA LEU A 350 8.78 -11.51 19.55
C LEU A 350 10.24 -11.47 19.11
N ALA A 351 10.63 -12.36 18.19
CA ALA A 351 11.92 -12.28 17.50
C ALA A 351 12.01 -10.97 16.69
N ALA A 352 13.21 -10.41 16.53
CA ALA A 352 13.39 -9.11 15.88
C ALA A 352 12.78 -9.04 14.47
N VAL A 353 12.83 -10.14 13.70
CA VAL A 353 12.28 -10.25 12.34
C VAL A 353 10.76 -10.31 12.31
N ASP A 354 10.12 -10.57 13.45
CA ASP A 354 8.65 -10.64 13.59
C ASP A 354 8.06 -9.40 14.25
N ARG A 355 8.90 -8.42 14.63
CA ARG A 355 8.45 -7.18 15.26
C ARG A 355 8.01 -6.18 14.21
N ALA A 356 6.72 -5.85 14.23
CA ALA A 356 6.21 -4.72 13.48
C ALA A 356 6.01 -3.52 14.43
N GLU A 357 6.18 -2.32 13.89
CA GLU A 357 5.92 -1.04 14.56
C GLU A 357 5.38 -0.03 13.57
N SER A 358 4.75 1.05 14.05
CA SER A 358 4.39 2.15 13.18
C SER A 358 5.66 2.81 12.63
N VAL A 359 5.95 2.54 11.35
CA VAL A 359 7.09 3.12 10.64
C VAL A 359 6.88 4.61 10.41
N CYS A 360 5.61 4.99 10.16
CA CYS A 360 5.20 6.39 10.08
C CYS A 360 3.69 6.56 10.33
N GLY A 361 3.29 7.81 10.63
CA GLY A 361 1.92 8.29 10.54
C GLY A 361 1.82 9.40 9.50
N VAL A 362 0.75 9.41 8.70
CA VAL A 362 0.50 10.42 7.66
C VAL A 362 -0.91 10.94 7.81
N VAL A 363 -1.10 12.28 7.78
CA VAL A 363 -2.40 12.93 7.71
C VAL A 363 -2.38 13.88 6.51
N MET A 364 -3.32 13.74 5.59
CA MET A 364 -3.41 14.52 4.36
C MET A 364 -4.66 15.39 4.38
N ASP A 365 -4.48 16.72 4.37
CA ASP A 365 -5.55 17.70 4.13
C ASP A 365 -5.63 17.98 2.62
N LEU A 366 -6.71 17.52 2.00
CA LEU A 366 -6.87 17.62 0.56
C LEU A 366 -7.26 19.03 0.10
N GLY A 367 -7.81 19.84 0.98
CA GLY A 367 -8.13 21.25 0.68
C GLY A 367 -6.86 22.08 0.49
N THR A 368 -5.91 21.94 1.40
CA THR A 368 -4.65 22.70 1.37
C THR A 368 -3.52 21.96 0.64
N ARG A 369 -3.73 20.70 0.23
CA ARG A 369 -2.69 19.82 -0.37
C ARG A 369 -1.50 19.64 0.58
N THR A 370 -1.76 19.62 1.89
CA THR A 370 -0.72 19.48 2.91
C THR A 370 -0.69 18.06 3.44
N MET A 371 0.49 17.46 3.45
CA MET A 371 0.76 16.18 4.08
C MET A 371 1.49 16.40 5.40
N TYR A 372 0.92 15.97 6.52
CA TYR A 372 1.56 15.98 7.84
C TYR A 372 2.18 14.61 8.09
N VAL A 373 3.49 14.54 8.28
CA VAL A 373 4.24 13.29 8.40
C VAL A 373 4.90 13.17 9.77
N ALA A 374 4.56 12.12 10.50
CA ALA A 374 5.32 11.61 11.64
C ALA A 374 6.31 10.56 11.11
N ALA A 375 7.60 10.91 11.01
CA ALA A 375 8.64 10.04 10.47
C ALA A 375 9.16 9.07 11.54
N GLY A 376 8.32 8.19 12.01
CA GLY A 376 8.55 7.25 13.09
C GLY A 376 7.25 6.89 13.80
N ILE A 377 7.35 6.25 14.96
CA ILE A 377 6.18 5.93 15.80
C ILE A 377 5.46 7.24 16.16
N PRO A 378 4.17 7.42 15.79
CA PRO A 378 3.49 8.73 15.83
C PRO A 378 3.46 9.41 17.20
N CYS A 379 3.47 8.66 18.29
CA CYS A 379 3.51 9.24 19.65
C CYS A 379 4.89 9.75 20.05
N GLN A 380 5.97 9.31 19.37
CA GLN A 380 7.36 9.63 19.72
C GLN A 380 7.94 10.78 18.90
N VAL A 381 7.29 11.12 17.78
CA VAL A 381 7.79 12.16 16.86
C VAL A 381 6.67 13.14 16.49
N PRO A 382 7.01 14.40 16.16
CA PRO A 382 6.02 15.37 15.72
C PRO A 382 5.50 15.05 14.30
N PHE A 383 4.27 15.45 14.01
CA PHE A 383 3.77 15.56 12.66
C PHE A 383 4.27 16.88 12.05
N THR A 384 5.04 16.78 10.97
CA THR A 384 5.62 17.94 10.28
C THR A 384 4.87 18.15 8.95
N PRO A 385 4.38 19.37 8.66
CA PRO A 385 3.71 19.65 7.39
C PRO A 385 4.69 19.68 6.23
N VAL A 386 4.25 19.14 5.08
CA VAL A 386 4.92 19.14 3.77
C VAL A 386 3.89 19.53 2.72
N GLN A 387 4.22 20.51 1.87
CA GLN A 387 3.34 21.02 0.81
C GLN A 387 3.95 20.82 -0.55
#